data_858bb0ab496602d518d222e8198a7ec7
#
_entry.id   858bb0ab496602d518d222e8198a7ec7
#
_cell.length_a   1.000
_cell.length_b   1.000
_cell.length_c   1.000
_cell.angle_alpha   90.00
_cell.angle_beta   90.00
_cell.angle_gamma   90.00
#
_symmetry.space_group_name_H-M   'P 1'
#
loop_
_entity.id
_entity.type
_entity.pdbx_description
1 polymer ?
#
loop_
_entity_poly.entity_id
_entity_poly.type
_entity_poly.pdbx_seq_one_letter_code
_entity_poly.pdbx_strand_id
1 'polypeptide(L)'
;FTGKGGVGKTSIACATAVGLADKGEKILLISTDPASNLQDVFNQTLNGHGTAISEVPGLTVVNLDPEQAAAEYRESVIAPFRGQLPESVIQNMEEQLSGSCTVEIAAFNEFSDFITDADKAKEYDHIIFDTAPTGHTLRMLQLPSAWSTFISESTHGASCLGQLSGLEERKGIYKQAVDTLSDTSATRLVLVSRPEIAPLKEAARSSHELQLLGIKNQLLVINGVLQQLDEADNVSQQLHDRQQKALQSMPVALSEYPMYSVPLRSYNLSNIANIRRMLYSDSITNEIRYQPITDAKSIDELVNDLYTSGKRVVFTMGKGGVGKTTLATEIALKLTKLGAKVHLTTTDPANHLNYDFAIKSGITVSHIDEAEVLEKYKNEVRSKAAETMTAEDMEYIEEDLRSPCTQEIAVFKAFAEIVDKAENEIVVIDTAPTGHTLLLLDATQSYHKEVERTQGEVTGAVANLLPRLRNPQETEVVIVTLPEATPVFEAERLQIDLQRAGINNKWWVVNACLSLTNTANSFLQAKAQSELTWIKKVEELSKGNTALVGWKNI
;
A
#
# COMPACT_ATOMS: atom_id res chain seq x y z
N PHE A 1 -10.38 11.08 0.35
CA PHE A 1 -10.05 10.51 -0.96
C PHE A 1 -9.57 9.08 -0.77
N THR A 2 -10.15 8.12 -1.48
CA THR A 2 -9.78 6.71 -1.42
C THR A 2 -9.72 6.07 -2.82
N GLY A 3 -9.10 4.92 -2.95
CA GLY A 3 -8.96 4.19 -4.21
C GLY A 3 -7.72 3.29 -4.22
N LYS A 4 -7.60 2.44 -5.23
CA LYS A 4 -6.46 1.54 -5.42
C LYS A 4 -5.13 2.31 -5.41
N GLY A 5 -4.04 1.65 -5.01
CA GLY A 5 -2.70 2.23 -5.16
C GLY A 5 -2.41 2.64 -6.61
N GLY A 6 -1.76 3.81 -6.81
CA GLY A 6 -1.34 4.29 -8.13
C GLY A 6 -2.39 4.99 -8.98
N VAL A 7 -3.64 5.14 -8.50
CA VAL A 7 -4.70 5.84 -9.26
C VAL A 7 -4.60 7.37 -9.22
N GLY A 8 -3.73 7.93 -8.36
CA GLY A 8 -3.52 9.37 -8.22
C GLY A 8 -4.36 10.04 -7.14
N LYS A 9 -4.71 9.33 -6.06
CA LYS A 9 -5.43 9.88 -4.89
C LYS A 9 -4.79 11.17 -4.38
N THR A 10 -3.51 11.08 -4.00
CA THR A 10 -2.73 12.21 -3.48
C THR A 10 -2.73 13.41 -4.42
N SER A 11 -2.57 13.16 -5.73
CA SER A 11 -2.58 14.24 -6.73
C SER A 11 -3.94 14.95 -6.80
N ILE A 12 -5.05 14.18 -6.76
CA ILE A 12 -6.41 14.74 -6.78
C ILE A 12 -6.71 15.46 -5.47
N ALA A 13 -6.31 14.89 -4.31
CA ALA A 13 -6.48 15.52 -3.01
C ALA A 13 -5.70 16.84 -2.93
N CYS A 14 -4.43 16.86 -3.34
CA CYS A 14 -3.61 18.07 -3.39
C CYS A 14 -4.20 19.13 -4.33
N ALA A 15 -4.65 18.72 -5.53
CA ALA A 15 -5.26 19.66 -6.48
C ALA A 15 -6.57 20.25 -5.91
N THR A 16 -7.37 19.44 -5.23
CA THR A 16 -8.60 19.91 -4.57
C THR A 16 -8.25 20.90 -3.45
N ALA A 17 -7.29 20.55 -2.58
CA ALA A 17 -6.85 21.40 -1.48
C ALA A 17 -6.30 22.74 -1.96
N VAL A 18 -5.39 22.74 -2.92
CA VAL A 18 -4.80 23.94 -3.52
C VAL A 18 -5.88 24.78 -4.22
N GLY A 19 -6.79 24.14 -4.98
CA GLY A 19 -7.84 24.83 -5.70
C GLY A 19 -8.87 25.51 -4.80
N LEU A 20 -9.18 24.97 -3.63
CA LEU A 20 -10.05 25.58 -2.63
C LEU A 20 -9.31 26.70 -1.88
N ALA A 21 -8.06 26.48 -1.48
CA ALA A 21 -7.25 27.49 -0.83
C ALA A 21 -7.00 28.72 -1.74
N ASP A 22 -6.76 28.51 -3.04
CA ASP A 22 -6.63 29.60 -4.04
C ASP A 22 -7.95 30.41 -4.21
N LYS A 23 -9.09 29.88 -3.76
CA LYS A 23 -10.38 30.59 -3.68
C LYS A 23 -10.58 31.34 -2.36
N GLY A 24 -9.63 31.26 -1.45
CA GLY A 24 -9.63 31.95 -0.15
C GLY A 24 -10.17 31.13 1.01
N GLU A 25 -10.42 29.84 0.82
CA GLU A 25 -10.87 28.94 1.88
C GLU A 25 -9.70 28.42 2.72
N LYS A 26 -9.95 28.13 3.99
CA LYS A 26 -8.96 27.55 4.92
C LYS A 26 -9.04 26.04 4.86
N ILE A 27 -7.97 25.40 4.44
CA ILE A 27 -7.92 23.96 4.16
C ILE A 27 -6.90 23.27 5.05
N LEU A 28 -7.32 22.17 5.66
CA LEU A 28 -6.46 21.23 6.32
C LEU A 28 -6.36 19.96 5.45
N LEU A 29 -5.19 19.68 4.88
CA LEU A 29 -4.91 18.46 4.13
C LEU A 29 -4.12 17.49 5.01
N ILE A 30 -4.68 16.31 5.25
CA ILE A 30 -4.09 15.28 6.11
C ILE A 30 -3.78 14.05 5.27
N SER A 31 -2.55 13.57 5.27
CA SER A 31 -2.21 12.25 4.74
C SER A 31 -2.16 11.22 5.85
N THR A 32 -2.86 10.10 5.65
CA THR A 32 -2.78 8.91 6.48
C THR A 32 -2.00 7.79 5.79
N ASP A 33 -1.39 8.08 4.64
CA ASP A 33 -0.55 7.13 3.91
C ASP A 33 0.89 7.22 4.45
N PRO A 34 1.42 6.18 5.10
CA PRO A 34 2.80 6.19 5.61
C PRO A 34 3.85 6.39 4.50
N ALA A 35 3.50 6.00 3.27
CA ALA A 35 4.32 6.24 2.08
C ALA A 35 3.98 7.56 1.38
N SER A 36 3.42 8.53 2.10
CA SER A 36 3.02 9.83 1.56
C SER A 36 4.17 10.57 0.86
N ASN A 37 3.88 11.15 -0.29
CA ASN A 37 4.81 12.00 -1.04
C ASN A 37 4.44 13.49 -0.97
N LEU A 38 3.65 13.90 0.02
CA LEU A 38 3.24 15.30 0.19
C LEU A 38 4.44 16.25 0.36
N GLN A 39 5.50 15.81 1.07
CA GLN A 39 6.73 16.59 1.22
C GLN A 39 7.39 16.89 -0.14
N ASP A 40 7.38 15.91 -1.05
CA ASP A 40 7.95 16.08 -2.40
C ASP A 40 7.09 17.01 -3.25
N VAL A 41 5.76 16.92 -3.12
CA VAL A 41 4.77 17.77 -3.85
C VAL A 41 4.87 19.22 -3.42
N PHE A 42 4.95 19.48 -2.11
CA PHE A 42 4.99 20.84 -1.55
C PHE A 42 6.42 21.37 -1.40
N ASN A 43 7.45 20.55 -1.67
CA ASN A 43 8.88 20.87 -1.51
C ASN A 43 9.18 21.51 -0.13
N GLN A 44 8.56 20.95 0.90
CA GLN A 44 8.64 21.44 2.27
C GLN A 44 8.59 20.26 3.25
N THR A 45 9.40 20.31 4.30
CA THR A 45 9.33 19.32 5.39
C THR A 45 7.99 19.47 6.11
N LEU A 46 7.25 18.39 6.20
CA LEU A 46 5.95 18.32 6.86
C LEU A 46 6.09 17.61 8.22
N ASN A 47 5.19 17.90 9.13
CA ASN A 47 5.12 17.26 10.44
C ASN A 47 3.69 16.79 10.77
N GLY A 48 3.53 16.04 11.87
CA GLY A 48 2.25 15.52 12.34
C GLY A 48 1.32 16.58 12.95
N HIS A 49 1.82 17.78 13.26
CA HIS A 49 1.05 18.83 13.94
C HIS A 49 0.45 19.87 13.00
N GLY A 50 0.89 19.88 11.74
CA GLY A 50 0.43 20.82 10.71
C GLY A 50 1.50 21.83 10.31
N THR A 51 1.73 21.93 9.01
CA THR A 51 2.69 22.83 8.39
C THR A 51 1.94 23.74 7.41
N ALA A 52 1.95 25.05 7.64
CA ALA A 52 1.38 26.01 6.69
C ALA A 52 2.23 26.07 5.41
N ILE A 53 1.61 26.00 4.25
CA ILE A 53 2.29 26.02 2.96
C ILE A 53 2.42 27.46 2.49
N SER A 54 3.64 27.98 2.49
CA SER A 54 3.93 29.39 2.19
C SER A 54 3.48 29.84 0.80
N GLU A 55 3.55 28.95 -0.20
CA GLU A 55 3.15 29.22 -1.58
C GLU A 55 1.64 29.12 -1.82
N VAL A 56 0.86 28.63 -0.83
CA VAL A 56 -0.60 28.44 -0.90
C VAL A 56 -1.23 28.96 0.38
N PRO A 57 -1.50 30.27 0.47
CA PRO A 57 -2.15 30.86 1.64
C PRO A 57 -3.48 30.17 1.97
N GLY A 58 -3.70 29.87 3.24
CA GLY A 58 -4.89 29.14 3.69
C GLY A 58 -4.76 27.61 3.70
N LEU A 59 -3.67 27.04 3.17
CA LEU A 59 -3.43 25.60 3.19
C LEU A 59 -2.47 25.22 4.33
N THR A 60 -2.95 24.35 5.22
CA THR A 60 -2.14 23.63 6.22
C THR A 60 -2.10 22.16 5.85
N VAL A 61 -0.91 21.54 5.92
CA VAL A 61 -0.71 20.12 5.57
C VAL A 61 -0.18 19.37 6.78
N VAL A 62 -0.78 18.23 7.07
CA VAL A 62 -0.38 17.26 8.10
C VAL A 62 0.04 15.97 7.40
N ASN A 63 1.20 15.45 7.75
CA ASN A 63 1.63 14.12 7.35
C ASN A 63 1.71 13.26 8.60
N LEU A 64 0.74 12.35 8.78
CA LEU A 64 0.73 11.45 9.93
C LEU A 64 1.86 10.43 9.78
N ASP A 65 2.64 10.29 10.83
CA ASP A 65 3.68 9.27 10.95
C ASP A 65 3.17 8.17 11.88
N PRO A 66 2.82 6.99 11.36
CA PRO A 66 2.26 5.91 12.17
C PRO A 66 3.24 5.39 13.25
N GLU A 67 4.55 5.43 12.98
CA GLU A 67 5.56 5.00 13.95
C GLU A 67 5.68 6.00 15.09
N GLN A 68 5.69 7.29 14.78
CA GLN A 68 5.68 8.35 15.78
C GLN A 68 4.40 8.29 16.61
N ALA A 69 3.24 8.16 15.96
CA ALA A 69 1.94 8.01 16.63
C ALA A 69 1.94 6.81 17.57
N ALA A 70 2.48 5.67 17.14
CA ALA A 70 2.61 4.46 17.97
C ALA A 70 3.56 4.67 19.15
N ALA A 71 4.66 5.40 18.96
CA ALA A 71 5.58 5.72 20.05
C ALA A 71 4.95 6.64 21.09
N GLU A 72 4.24 7.68 20.65
CA GLU A 72 3.51 8.61 21.52
C GLU A 72 2.37 7.90 22.26
N TYR A 73 1.62 7.04 21.57
CA TYR A 73 0.59 6.22 22.18
C TYR A 73 1.15 5.28 23.25
N ARG A 74 2.24 4.54 22.95
CA ARG A 74 2.91 3.68 23.95
C ARG A 74 3.32 4.48 25.17
N GLU A 75 3.98 5.62 24.98
CA GLU A 75 4.41 6.44 26.12
C GLU A 75 3.21 6.96 26.92
N SER A 76 2.12 7.38 26.28
CA SER A 76 0.91 7.83 26.97
C SER A 76 0.30 6.75 27.88
N VAL A 77 0.36 5.48 27.43
CA VAL A 77 -0.13 4.33 28.19
C VAL A 77 0.82 3.95 29.33
N ILE A 78 2.13 4.02 29.12
CA ILE A 78 3.16 3.52 30.05
C ILE A 78 3.59 4.58 31.05
N ALA A 79 3.66 5.85 30.66
CA ALA A 79 4.15 6.94 31.52
C ALA A 79 3.51 7.00 32.93
N PRO A 80 2.19 6.76 33.10
CA PRO A 80 1.57 6.75 34.43
C PRO A 80 2.14 5.68 35.37
N PHE A 81 2.71 4.61 34.84
CA PHE A 81 3.21 3.46 35.59
C PHE A 81 4.72 3.51 35.84
N ARG A 82 5.45 4.38 35.11
CA ARG A 82 6.90 4.57 35.31
C ARG A 82 7.18 5.05 36.71
N GLY A 83 8.07 4.33 37.39
CA GLY A 83 8.41 4.61 38.82
C GLY A 83 7.40 4.09 39.84
N GLN A 84 6.26 3.54 39.41
CA GLN A 84 5.29 2.88 40.30
C GLN A 84 5.39 1.35 40.24
N LEU A 85 5.75 0.81 39.07
CA LEU A 85 5.91 -0.62 38.83
C LEU A 85 7.38 -0.99 38.60
N PRO A 86 7.77 -2.26 38.88
CA PRO A 86 9.11 -2.76 38.59
C PRO A 86 9.47 -2.61 37.12
N GLU A 87 10.75 -2.35 36.83
CA GLU A 87 11.25 -2.15 35.46
C GLU A 87 10.93 -3.33 34.53
N SER A 88 10.98 -4.56 35.04
CA SER A 88 10.60 -5.75 34.26
C SER A 88 9.15 -5.77 33.82
N VAL A 89 8.25 -5.16 34.61
CA VAL A 89 6.83 -5.02 34.21
C VAL A 89 6.68 -3.96 33.17
N ILE A 90 7.41 -2.83 33.30
CA ILE A 90 7.42 -1.76 32.29
C ILE A 90 7.93 -2.29 30.94
N GLN A 91 9.03 -3.05 30.94
CA GLN A 91 9.57 -3.67 29.73
C GLN A 91 8.57 -4.63 29.07
N ASN A 92 7.86 -5.44 29.84
CA ASN A 92 6.79 -6.29 29.32
C ASN A 92 5.66 -5.47 28.69
N MET A 93 5.26 -4.36 29.30
CA MET A 93 4.26 -3.44 28.73
C MET A 93 4.75 -2.83 27.40
N GLU A 94 5.99 -2.37 27.35
CA GLU A 94 6.61 -1.86 26.12
C GLU A 94 6.64 -2.91 25.02
N GLU A 95 6.96 -4.14 25.36
CA GLU A 95 6.99 -5.26 24.43
C GLU A 95 5.58 -5.60 23.91
N GLN A 96 4.58 -5.65 24.78
CA GLN A 96 3.18 -5.88 24.39
C GLN A 96 2.65 -4.80 23.43
N LEU A 97 3.02 -3.53 23.68
CA LEU A 97 2.63 -2.39 22.85
C LEU A 97 3.57 -2.14 21.65
N SER A 98 4.46 -3.07 21.31
CA SER A 98 5.37 -2.95 20.16
C SER A 98 4.82 -3.56 18.87
N GLY A 99 3.67 -4.23 18.93
CA GLY A 99 3.07 -4.91 17.77
C GLY A 99 2.45 -3.98 16.73
N SER A 100 2.20 -4.51 15.54
CA SER A 100 1.56 -3.79 14.42
C SER A 100 0.16 -3.27 14.77
N CYS A 101 -0.59 -3.98 15.61
CA CYS A 101 -1.89 -3.55 16.12
C CYS A 101 -1.81 -2.19 16.85
N THR A 102 -0.74 -1.94 17.59
CA THR A 102 -0.53 -0.66 18.28
C THR A 102 -0.35 0.48 17.28
N VAL A 103 0.37 0.24 16.19
CA VAL A 103 0.55 1.22 15.11
C VAL A 103 -0.78 1.57 14.45
N GLU A 104 -1.61 0.57 14.18
CA GLU A 104 -2.94 0.78 13.57
C GLU A 104 -3.88 1.53 14.51
N ILE A 105 -3.89 1.21 15.81
CA ILE A 105 -4.70 1.90 16.83
C ILE A 105 -4.25 3.35 16.98
N ALA A 106 -2.95 3.59 17.05
CA ALA A 106 -2.40 4.92 17.19
C ALA A 106 -2.75 5.81 15.99
N ALA A 107 -2.58 5.30 14.78
CA ALA A 107 -2.96 6.00 13.55
C ALA A 107 -4.47 6.30 13.50
N PHE A 108 -5.30 5.35 13.97
CA PHE A 108 -6.75 5.57 14.05
C PHE A 108 -7.13 6.59 15.13
N ASN A 109 -6.42 6.61 16.25
CA ASN A 109 -6.60 7.61 17.30
C ASN A 109 -6.40 9.02 16.75
N GLU A 110 -5.26 9.26 16.09
CA GLU A 110 -4.98 10.55 15.47
C GLU A 110 -6.02 10.93 14.41
N PHE A 111 -6.39 9.99 13.55
CA PHE A 111 -7.42 10.21 12.54
C PHE A 111 -8.77 10.59 13.18
N SER A 112 -9.17 9.89 14.25
CA SER A 112 -10.42 10.16 14.97
C SER A 112 -10.40 11.54 15.64
N ASP A 113 -9.27 11.91 16.23
CA ASP A 113 -9.09 13.20 16.88
C ASP A 113 -9.22 14.36 15.86
N PHE A 114 -8.69 14.21 14.64
CA PHE A 114 -8.88 15.21 13.58
C PHE A 114 -10.33 15.35 13.14
N ILE A 115 -11.12 14.27 13.14
CA ILE A 115 -12.53 14.30 12.72
C ILE A 115 -13.44 14.86 13.83
N THR A 116 -13.12 14.58 15.10
CA THR A 116 -14.00 14.91 16.22
C THR A 116 -13.64 16.18 16.95
N ASP A 117 -12.47 16.78 16.67
CA ASP A 117 -12.03 18.05 17.27
C ASP A 117 -12.89 19.22 16.77
N ALA A 118 -13.78 19.66 17.64
CA ALA A 118 -14.71 20.77 17.34
C ALA A 118 -14.00 22.13 17.13
N ASP A 119 -12.79 22.30 17.64
CA ASP A 119 -12.04 23.55 17.49
C ASP A 119 -11.34 23.57 16.12
N LYS A 120 -10.76 22.45 15.68
CA LYS A 120 -10.26 22.30 14.32
C LYS A 120 -11.36 22.44 13.28
N ALA A 121 -12.54 21.87 13.52
CA ALA A 121 -13.70 22.01 12.65
C ALA A 121 -14.18 23.46 12.49
N LYS A 122 -13.86 24.35 13.43
CA LYS A 122 -14.15 25.80 13.32
C LYS A 122 -13.02 26.59 12.66
N GLU A 123 -11.80 26.10 12.71
CA GLU A 123 -10.62 26.78 12.18
C GLU A 123 -10.51 26.63 10.66
N TYR A 124 -10.94 25.49 10.11
CA TYR A 124 -10.86 25.16 8.70
C TYR A 124 -12.24 25.04 8.07
N ASP A 125 -12.38 25.56 6.83
CA ASP A 125 -13.60 25.42 6.05
C ASP A 125 -13.75 23.97 5.52
N HIS A 126 -12.62 23.31 5.22
CA HIS A 126 -12.58 21.91 4.79
C HIS A 126 -11.38 21.17 5.39
N ILE A 127 -11.64 19.92 5.80
CA ILE A 127 -10.62 18.96 6.18
C ILE A 127 -10.60 17.87 5.08
N ILE A 128 -9.45 17.70 4.43
CA ILE A 128 -9.27 16.76 3.32
C ILE A 128 -8.34 15.63 3.77
N PHE A 129 -8.81 14.39 3.70
CA PHE A 129 -8.01 13.22 3.98
C PHE A 129 -7.54 12.57 2.68
N ASP A 130 -6.21 12.52 2.48
CA ASP A 130 -5.55 11.65 1.51
C ASP A 130 -5.21 10.33 2.19
N THR A 131 -5.98 9.28 1.86
CA THR A 131 -5.86 8.01 2.57
C THR A 131 -4.89 7.05 1.90
N ALA A 132 -4.33 6.14 2.69
CA ALA A 132 -3.64 4.94 2.20
C ALA A 132 -4.52 4.16 1.19
N PRO A 133 -3.98 3.21 0.42
CA PRO A 133 -4.76 2.36 -0.48
C PRO A 133 -5.95 1.69 0.22
N THR A 134 -7.04 1.46 -0.52
CA THR A 134 -8.38 1.07 -0.01
C THR A 134 -8.40 0.01 1.09
N GLY A 135 -7.55 -1.02 1.00
CA GLY A 135 -7.47 -2.07 2.02
C GLY A 135 -7.14 -1.54 3.42
N HIS A 136 -6.14 -0.66 3.54
CA HIS A 136 -5.77 -0.03 4.81
C HIS A 136 -6.84 0.92 5.34
N THR A 137 -7.42 1.73 4.46
CA THR A 137 -8.48 2.67 4.85
C THR A 137 -9.70 1.94 5.38
N LEU A 138 -10.13 0.87 4.69
CA LEU A 138 -11.23 0.03 5.12
C LEU A 138 -10.94 -0.64 6.45
N ARG A 139 -9.76 -1.24 6.60
CA ARG A 139 -9.33 -1.86 7.85
C ARG A 139 -9.32 -0.84 8.99
N MET A 140 -8.73 0.33 8.78
CA MET A 140 -8.71 1.42 9.77
C MET A 140 -10.12 1.84 10.19
N LEU A 141 -11.08 1.94 9.26
CA LEU A 141 -12.48 2.30 9.57
C LEU A 141 -13.28 1.15 10.18
N GLN A 142 -12.89 -0.11 10.01
CA GLN A 142 -13.51 -1.29 10.62
C GLN A 142 -12.97 -1.59 12.02
N LEU A 143 -11.72 -1.23 12.31
CA LEU A 143 -11.06 -1.48 13.59
C LEU A 143 -11.90 -1.07 14.82
N PRO A 144 -12.54 0.12 14.86
CA PRO A 144 -13.29 0.53 16.04
C PRO A 144 -14.44 -0.42 16.39
N SER A 145 -15.15 -0.92 15.39
CA SER A 145 -16.23 -1.87 15.62
C SER A 145 -15.70 -3.24 16.04
N ALA A 146 -14.62 -3.71 15.41
CA ALA A 146 -13.98 -4.98 15.73
C ALA A 146 -13.41 -4.95 17.17
N TRP A 147 -12.68 -3.90 17.51
CA TRP A 147 -12.14 -3.75 18.88
C TRP A 147 -13.23 -3.50 19.92
N SER A 148 -14.26 -2.72 19.61
CA SER A 148 -15.40 -2.50 20.52
C SER A 148 -16.11 -3.80 20.84
N THR A 149 -16.31 -4.67 19.86
CA THR A 149 -16.90 -6.01 20.05
C THR A 149 -15.97 -6.89 20.90
N PHE A 150 -14.71 -6.96 20.53
CA PHE A 150 -13.71 -7.75 21.23
C PHE A 150 -13.58 -7.34 22.71
N ILE A 151 -13.45 -6.03 23.00
CA ILE A 151 -13.36 -5.51 24.38
C ILE A 151 -14.65 -5.81 25.17
N SER A 152 -15.82 -5.76 24.53
CA SER A 152 -17.09 -6.04 25.23
C SER A 152 -17.31 -7.52 25.54
N GLU A 153 -16.65 -8.43 24.82
CA GLU A 153 -16.75 -9.88 24.96
C GLU A 153 -15.56 -10.48 25.73
N SER A 154 -14.44 -9.72 25.89
CA SER A 154 -13.25 -10.18 26.59
C SER A 154 -13.47 -10.21 28.11
N THR A 155 -13.18 -11.34 28.72
CA THR A 155 -13.31 -11.57 30.16
C THR A 155 -11.96 -11.59 30.90
N HIS A 156 -10.86 -11.85 30.20
CA HIS A 156 -9.51 -12.03 30.77
C HIS A 156 -8.52 -10.93 30.35
N GLY A 157 -8.92 -10.02 29.46
CA GLY A 157 -8.10 -8.97 28.91
C GLY A 157 -7.32 -9.44 27.67
N ALA A 158 -7.28 -8.59 26.63
CA ALA A 158 -6.62 -8.89 25.37
C ALA A 158 -5.13 -9.12 25.56
N SER A 159 -4.62 -10.25 25.10
CA SER A 159 -3.24 -10.68 25.29
C SER A 159 -2.20 -9.80 24.56
N CYS A 160 -2.55 -9.25 23.41
CA CYS A 160 -1.64 -8.40 22.62
C CYS A 160 -1.65 -6.92 23.01
N LEU A 161 -2.69 -6.44 23.73
CA LEU A 161 -2.80 -5.04 24.17
C LEU A 161 -3.00 -4.91 25.67
N GLY A 162 -3.35 -5.99 26.38
CA GLY A 162 -3.60 -6.01 27.80
C GLY A 162 -4.79 -5.15 28.25
N GLN A 163 -5.02 -5.10 29.55
CA GLN A 163 -5.99 -4.18 30.19
C GLN A 163 -5.58 -2.70 30.09
N LEU A 164 -4.45 -2.42 29.45
CA LEU A 164 -3.77 -1.13 29.43
C LEU A 164 -4.21 -0.22 28.29
N SER A 165 -5.05 -0.71 27.37
CA SER A 165 -5.21 -0.06 26.07
C SER A 165 -5.91 1.30 26.06
N GLY A 166 -6.49 1.79 27.16
CA GLY A 166 -7.25 3.05 27.16
C GLY A 166 -8.35 3.13 26.09
N LEU A 167 -8.58 2.04 25.34
CA LEU A 167 -9.53 1.97 24.23
C LEU A 167 -10.98 2.16 24.68
N GLU A 168 -11.28 1.72 25.91
CA GLU A 168 -12.61 1.87 26.47
C GLU A 168 -12.96 3.35 26.73
N GLU A 169 -11.98 4.15 27.15
CA GLU A 169 -12.15 5.59 27.35
C GLU A 169 -12.36 6.34 26.03
N ARG A 170 -11.79 5.85 24.91
CA ARG A 170 -11.92 6.43 23.59
C ARG A 170 -13.12 5.96 22.78
N LYS A 171 -13.90 5.00 23.28
CA LYS A 171 -15.09 4.44 22.62
C LYS A 171 -16.09 5.52 22.17
N GLY A 172 -16.25 6.57 22.98
CA GLY A 172 -17.10 7.72 22.66
C GLY A 172 -16.59 8.52 21.45
N ILE A 173 -15.27 8.73 21.36
CA ILE A 173 -14.60 9.43 20.25
C ILE A 173 -14.73 8.62 18.95
N TYR A 174 -14.52 7.31 19.01
CA TYR A 174 -14.65 6.43 17.85
C TYR A 174 -16.08 6.43 17.30
N LYS A 175 -17.07 6.36 18.19
CA LYS A 175 -18.47 6.47 17.78
C LYS A 175 -18.76 7.79 17.10
N GLN A 176 -18.30 8.90 17.68
CA GLN A 176 -18.49 10.23 17.09
C GLN A 176 -17.78 10.34 15.73
N ALA A 177 -16.59 9.77 15.56
CA ALA A 177 -15.91 9.76 14.27
C ALA A 177 -16.70 8.98 13.21
N VAL A 178 -17.23 7.81 13.55
CA VAL A 178 -18.10 7.01 12.66
C VAL A 178 -19.38 7.77 12.32
N ASP A 179 -20.02 8.40 13.30
CA ASP A 179 -21.24 9.20 13.10
C ASP A 179 -20.96 10.38 12.14
N THR A 180 -19.84 11.10 12.30
CA THR A 180 -19.41 12.19 11.42
C THR A 180 -19.13 11.70 9.99
N LEU A 181 -18.43 10.58 9.85
CA LEU A 181 -18.15 9.99 8.54
C LEU A 181 -19.42 9.51 7.82
N SER A 182 -20.44 9.12 8.56
CA SER A 182 -21.74 8.66 8.04
C SER A 182 -22.70 9.81 7.74
N ASP A 183 -22.45 11.01 8.28
CA ASP A 183 -23.27 12.19 8.02
C ASP A 183 -23.02 12.71 6.59
N THR A 184 -24.03 12.56 5.75
CA THR A 184 -23.98 12.97 4.34
C THR A 184 -23.88 14.48 4.13
N SER A 185 -24.18 15.29 5.16
CA SER A 185 -24.03 16.75 5.12
C SER A 185 -22.61 17.20 5.49
N ALA A 186 -21.92 16.44 6.34
CA ALA A 186 -20.57 16.74 6.81
C ALA A 186 -19.48 16.06 5.96
N THR A 187 -19.73 14.84 5.48
CA THR A 187 -18.70 14.00 4.84
C THR A 187 -19.05 13.70 3.39
N ARG A 188 -18.06 13.83 2.52
CA ARG A 188 -18.09 13.37 1.14
C ARG A 188 -16.90 12.49 0.83
N LEU A 189 -17.18 11.28 0.40
CA LEU A 189 -16.17 10.32 -0.04
C LEU A 189 -15.86 10.51 -1.53
N VAL A 190 -14.60 10.70 -1.86
CA VAL A 190 -14.11 10.79 -3.24
C VAL A 190 -13.41 9.49 -3.59
N LEU A 191 -14.06 8.69 -4.42
CA LEU A 191 -13.47 7.48 -5.02
C LEU A 191 -12.62 7.90 -6.21
N VAL A 192 -11.33 7.62 -6.17
CA VAL A 192 -10.41 7.89 -7.28
C VAL A 192 -10.07 6.58 -7.99
N SER A 193 -10.24 6.57 -9.31
CA SER A 193 -9.91 5.43 -10.16
C SER A 193 -9.18 5.88 -11.41
N ARG A 194 -8.63 4.93 -12.17
CA ARG A 194 -8.14 5.12 -13.53
C ARG A 194 -9.11 4.46 -14.52
N PRO A 195 -9.11 4.85 -15.81
CA PRO A 195 -9.91 4.20 -16.83
C PRO A 195 -9.30 2.83 -17.19
N GLU A 196 -9.25 1.94 -16.21
CA GLU A 196 -8.70 0.58 -16.29
C GLU A 196 -9.62 -0.38 -15.52
N ILE A 197 -9.74 -1.63 -16.01
CA ILE A 197 -10.71 -2.61 -15.48
C ILE A 197 -10.45 -2.91 -14.00
N ALA A 198 -9.20 -3.18 -13.62
CA ALA A 198 -8.87 -3.56 -12.25
C ALA A 198 -9.09 -2.43 -11.22
N PRO A 199 -8.65 -1.17 -11.45
CA PRO A 199 -8.97 -0.04 -10.59
C PRO A 199 -10.47 0.24 -10.47
N LEU A 200 -11.25 0.09 -11.55
CA LEU A 200 -12.69 0.30 -11.52
C LEU A 200 -13.42 -0.77 -10.70
N LYS A 201 -13.03 -2.05 -10.84
CA LYS A 201 -13.57 -3.13 -10.00
C LYS A 201 -13.24 -2.93 -8.52
N GLU A 202 -12.02 -2.52 -8.22
CA GLU A 202 -11.60 -2.23 -6.84
C GLU A 202 -12.36 -1.04 -6.26
N ALA A 203 -12.57 0.02 -7.04
CA ALA A 203 -13.39 1.16 -6.63
C ALA A 203 -14.84 0.74 -6.30
N ALA A 204 -15.43 -0.16 -7.10
CA ALA A 204 -16.78 -0.67 -6.85
C ALA A 204 -16.84 -1.51 -5.56
N ARG A 205 -15.85 -2.39 -5.34
CA ARG A 205 -15.75 -3.18 -4.11
C ARG A 205 -15.65 -2.27 -2.89
N SER A 206 -14.71 -1.33 -2.91
CA SER A 206 -14.49 -0.38 -1.81
C SER A 206 -15.68 0.52 -1.55
N SER A 207 -16.36 0.96 -2.61
CA SER A 207 -17.62 1.71 -2.51
C SER A 207 -18.67 0.93 -1.73
N HIS A 208 -18.86 -0.33 -2.07
CA HIS A 208 -19.84 -1.20 -1.41
C HIS A 208 -19.50 -1.41 0.08
N GLU A 209 -18.24 -1.73 0.38
CA GLU A 209 -17.78 -1.95 1.76
C GLU A 209 -17.93 -0.67 2.61
N LEU A 210 -17.62 0.50 2.06
CA LEU A 210 -17.81 1.79 2.74
C LEU A 210 -19.28 2.17 2.91
N GLN A 211 -20.16 1.79 1.97
CA GLN A 211 -21.60 1.95 2.15
C GLN A 211 -22.14 1.11 3.32
N LEU A 212 -21.64 -0.11 3.51
CA LEU A 212 -22.00 -0.95 4.65
C LEU A 212 -21.60 -0.33 5.99
N LEU A 213 -20.53 0.47 6.00
CA LEU A 213 -20.10 1.28 7.16
C LEU A 213 -20.89 2.59 7.32
N GLY A 214 -21.89 2.85 6.47
CA GLY A 214 -22.75 4.05 6.55
C GLY A 214 -22.25 5.23 5.71
N ILE A 215 -21.10 5.16 5.03
CA ILE A 215 -20.54 6.27 4.23
C ILE A 215 -21.20 6.27 2.84
N LYS A 216 -22.33 6.96 2.72
CA LYS A 216 -23.22 6.91 1.54
C LYS A 216 -23.01 8.05 0.55
N ASN A 217 -22.52 9.22 0.98
CA ASN A 217 -22.29 10.36 0.10
C ASN A 217 -20.99 10.20 -0.67
N GLN A 218 -21.07 9.58 -1.84
CA GLN A 218 -19.90 9.20 -2.65
C GLN A 218 -19.91 9.89 -4.01
N LEU A 219 -18.73 10.17 -4.55
CA LEU A 219 -18.52 10.57 -5.95
C LEU A 219 -17.31 9.85 -6.54
N LEU A 220 -17.27 9.73 -7.86
CA LEU A 220 -16.21 9.05 -8.60
C LEU A 220 -15.38 10.03 -9.42
N VAL A 221 -14.06 9.97 -9.28
CA VAL A 221 -13.11 10.69 -10.13
C VAL A 221 -12.32 9.68 -10.98
N ILE A 222 -12.46 9.76 -12.30
CA ILE A 222 -11.67 8.98 -13.26
C ILE A 222 -10.46 9.80 -13.67
N ASN A 223 -9.30 9.43 -13.17
CA ASN A 223 -8.04 10.15 -13.40
C ASN A 223 -7.25 9.55 -14.56
N GLY A 224 -6.67 10.40 -15.40
CA GLY A 224 -5.77 9.99 -16.48
C GLY A 224 -6.47 9.60 -17.79
N VAL A 225 -7.57 10.26 -18.12
CA VAL A 225 -8.31 10.03 -19.38
C VAL A 225 -7.60 10.70 -20.55
N LEU A 226 -7.26 9.93 -21.58
CA LEU A 226 -6.68 10.46 -22.81
C LEU A 226 -7.72 11.31 -23.56
N GLN A 227 -7.41 12.59 -23.78
CA GLN A 227 -8.30 13.51 -24.52
C GLN A 227 -7.85 13.74 -25.96
N GLN A 228 -6.56 13.62 -26.25
CA GLN A 228 -5.99 13.89 -27.56
C GLN A 228 -5.71 12.58 -28.29
N LEU A 229 -6.75 12.01 -28.90
CA LEU A 229 -6.62 10.85 -29.75
C LEU A 229 -5.99 11.28 -31.10
N ASP A 230 -4.97 10.54 -31.53
CA ASP A 230 -4.45 10.57 -32.88
C ASP A 230 -4.74 9.21 -33.51
N GLU A 231 -5.68 9.17 -34.47
CA GLU A 231 -6.10 7.94 -35.11
C GLU A 231 -5.01 7.34 -36.03
N ALA A 232 -4.02 8.13 -36.43
CA ALA A 232 -2.88 7.65 -37.21
C ALA A 232 -1.78 7.04 -36.35
N ASP A 233 -1.79 7.31 -35.00
CA ASP A 233 -0.81 6.78 -34.06
C ASP A 233 -1.32 5.54 -33.36
N ASN A 234 -0.69 4.40 -33.62
CA ASN A 234 -1.10 3.11 -33.05
C ASN A 234 -1.07 3.08 -31.52
N VAL A 235 -0.11 3.77 -30.86
CA VAL A 235 -0.01 3.83 -29.39
C VAL A 235 -1.17 4.63 -28.81
N SER A 236 -1.48 5.77 -29.41
CA SER A 236 -2.61 6.62 -29.02
C SER A 236 -3.94 5.86 -29.16
N GLN A 237 -4.12 5.18 -30.29
CA GLN A 237 -5.32 4.40 -30.57
C GLN A 237 -5.50 3.24 -29.57
N GLN A 238 -4.46 2.45 -29.34
CA GLN A 238 -4.50 1.34 -28.37
C GLN A 238 -4.79 1.83 -26.95
N LEU A 239 -4.18 2.94 -26.52
CA LEU A 239 -4.43 3.52 -25.20
C LEU A 239 -5.88 3.98 -25.07
N HIS A 240 -6.39 4.69 -26.07
CA HIS A 240 -7.78 5.14 -26.11
C HIS A 240 -8.76 3.95 -26.06
N ASP A 241 -8.59 2.95 -26.92
CA ASP A 241 -9.48 1.79 -27.01
C ASP A 241 -9.50 1.00 -25.70
N ARG A 242 -8.33 0.81 -25.06
CA ARG A 242 -8.23 0.20 -23.74
C ARG A 242 -9.02 0.97 -22.69
N GLN A 243 -8.90 2.30 -22.67
CA GLN A 243 -9.63 3.15 -21.74
C GLN A 243 -11.14 3.10 -22.00
N GLN A 244 -11.57 3.18 -23.27
CA GLN A 244 -12.99 3.09 -23.63
C GLN A 244 -13.59 1.74 -23.23
N LYS A 245 -12.89 0.64 -23.52
CA LYS A 245 -13.32 -0.70 -23.11
C LYS A 245 -13.48 -0.81 -21.58
N ALA A 246 -12.55 -0.25 -20.81
CA ALA A 246 -12.62 -0.25 -19.36
C ALA A 246 -13.82 0.57 -18.85
N LEU A 247 -14.06 1.75 -19.42
CA LEU A 247 -15.19 2.61 -19.05
C LEU A 247 -16.54 1.98 -19.43
N GLN A 248 -16.64 1.33 -20.60
CA GLN A 248 -17.85 0.60 -21.03
C GLN A 248 -18.15 -0.61 -20.14
N SER A 249 -17.12 -1.24 -19.60
CA SER A 249 -17.25 -2.39 -18.68
C SER A 249 -17.25 -1.99 -17.19
N MET A 250 -17.41 -0.69 -16.90
CA MET A 250 -17.47 -0.19 -15.53
C MET A 250 -18.62 -0.85 -14.76
N PRO A 251 -18.39 -1.30 -13.51
CA PRO A 251 -19.46 -1.86 -12.67
C PRO A 251 -20.63 -0.88 -12.51
N VAL A 252 -21.85 -1.37 -12.70
CA VAL A 252 -23.08 -0.56 -12.68
C VAL A 252 -23.22 0.25 -11.39
N ALA A 253 -22.81 -0.31 -10.25
CA ALA A 253 -22.85 0.38 -8.97
C ALA A 253 -22.09 1.72 -8.96
N LEU A 254 -21.06 1.88 -9.79
CA LEU A 254 -20.32 3.15 -9.88
C LEU A 254 -21.03 4.21 -10.74
N SER A 255 -21.90 3.79 -11.66
CA SER A 255 -22.62 4.73 -12.54
C SER A 255 -23.74 5.51 -11.82
N GLU A 256 -24.08 5.12 -10.60
CA GLU A 256 -25.07 5.82 -9.76
C GLU A 256 -24.51 7.07 -9.10
N TYR A 257 -23.17 7.23 -9.08
CA TYR A 257 -22.51 8.38 -8.45
C TYR A 257 -22.24 9.52 -9.42
N PRO A 258 -22.20 10.78 -8.93
CA PRO A 258 -21.63 11.88 -9.70
C PRO A 258 -20.21 11.51 -10.14
N MET A 259 -19.94 11.61 -11.44
CA MET A 259 -18.66 11.21 -12.02
C MET A 259 -17.96 12.43 -12.66
N TYR A 260 -16.67 12.56 -12.36
CA TYR A 260 -15.80 13.57 -12.93
C TYR A 260 -14.59 12.90 -13.59
N SER A 261 -14.17 13.43 -14.74
CA SER A 261 -12.97 12.96 -15.43
C SER A 261 -11.85 13.99 -15.35
N VAL A 262 -10.64 13.51 -15.05
CA VAL A 262 -9.42 14.32 -15.07
C VAL A 262 -8.55 13.85 -16.22
N PRO A 263 -8.14 14.75 -17.13
CA PRO A 263 -7.30 14.41 -18.26
C PRO A 263 -5.95 13.80 -17.84
N LEU A 264 -5.45 12.89 -18.68
CA LEU A 264 -4.04 12.48 -18.62
C LEU A 264 -3.15 13.72 -18.80
N ARG A 265 -2.06 13.82 -18.06
CA ARG A 265 -1.14 14.95 -18.14
C ARG A 265 0.20 14.52 -18.73
N SER A 266 0.80 15.40 -19.51
CA SER A 266 2.11 15.19 -20.14
C SER A 266 3.29 15.47 -19.20
N TYR A 267 3.03 16.02 -18.01
CA TYR A 267 4.03 16.40 -17.00
C TYR A 267 3.81 15.67 -15.67
N ASN A 268 4.83 15.66 -14.83
CA ASN A 268 4.76 15.09 -13.49
C ASN A 268 4.21 16.09 -12.46
N LEU A 269 3.42 15.59 -11.50
CA LEU A 269 2.81 16.39 -10.44
C LEU A 269 3.76 16.46 -9.23
N SER A 270 4.93 17.06 -9.42
CA SER A 270 6.01 17.13 -8.44
C SER A 270 6.21 18.50 -7.80
N ASN A 271 5.32 19.46 -8.06
CA ASN A 271 5.36 20.79 -7.46
C ASN A 271 3.99 21.48 -7.52
N ILE A 272 3.83 22.55 -6.75
CA ILE A 272 2.59 23.32 -6.62
C ILE A 272 2.15 23.93 -7.97
N ALA A 273 3.09 24.40 -8.79
CA ALA A 273 2.76 24.95 -10.10
C ALA A 273 2.10 23.91 -11.01
N ASN A 274 2.60 22.69 -11.02
CA ASN A 274 2.01 21.58 -11.77
C ASN A 274 0.66 21.11 -11.17
N ILE A 275 0.51 21.17 -9.83
CA ILE A 275 -0.79 20.92 -9.18
C ILE A 275 -1.83 21.96 -9.62
N ARG A 276 -1.49 23.25 -9.64
CA ARG A 276 -2.38 24.30 -10.16
C ARG A 276 -2.71 24.10 -11.63
N ARG A 277 -1.73 23.74 -12.47
CA ARG A 277 -1.97 23.40 -13.88
C ARG A 277 -2.94 22.23 -14.06
N MET A 278 -2.97 21.29 -13.12
CA MET A 278 -3.91 20.16 -13.16
C MET A 278 -5.38 20.60 -13.15
N LEU A 279 -5.68 21.76 -12.56
CA LEU A 279 -7.03 22.33 -12.49
C LEU A 279 -7.51 22.94 -13.81
N TYR A 280 -6.61 23.18 -14.75
CA TYR A 280 -6.89 23.84 -16.03
C TYR A 280 -6.56 22.91 -17.21
N SER A 281 -7.05 23.23 -18.42
CA SER A 281 -6.73 22.49 -19.62
C SER A 281 -5.26 22.68 -20.03
N ASP A 282 -4.60 21.59 -20.41
CA ASP A 282 -3.20 21.60 -20.86
C ASP A 282 -3.16 21.87 -22.37
N SER A 283 -2.63 23.04 -22.76
CA SER A 283 -2.27 23.31 -24.16
C SER A 283 -0.77 23.03 -24.34
N ILE A 284 -0.43 22.04 -25.14
CA ILE A 284 0.97 21.79 -25.54
C ILE A 284 1.32 22.84 -26.58
N THR A 285 2.23 23.75 -26.22
CA THR A 285 2.62 24.88 -27.07
C THR A 285 3.93 24.69 -27.83
N ASN A 286 4.67 23.60 -27.57
CA ASN A 286 6.00 23.38 -28.18
C ASN A 286 6.06 22.05 -28.95
N GLU A 287 6.61 22.08 -30.16
CA GLU A 287 7.06 20.89 -30.87
C GLU A 287 8.23 20.26 -30.08
N ILE A 288 7.98 19.13 -29.45
CA ILE A 288 8.99 18.36 -28.73
C ILE A 288 9.62 17.39 -29.73
N ARG A 289 10.91 17.50 -29.98
CA ARG A 289 11.69 16.48 -30.71
C ARG A 289 12.00 15.34 -29.75
N TYR A 290 11.14 14.36 -29.71
CA TYR A 290 11.31 13.14 -28.94
C TYR A 290 12.04 12.08 -29.79
N GLN A 291 12.98 11.35 -29.18
CA GLN A 291 13.60 10.15 -29.73
C GLN A 291 13.45 9.00 -28.75
N PRO A 292 12.95 7.84 -29.19
CA PRO A 292 12.84 6.67 -28.32
C PRO A 292 14.20 6.22 -27.78
N ILE A 293 14.20 5.67 -26.57
CA ILE A 293 15.37 5.00 -26.01
C ILE A 293 15.58 3.68 -26.77
N THR A 294 16.77 3.47 -27.31
CA THR A 294 17.12 2.26 -28.09
C THR A 294 18.11 1.34 -27.36
N ASP A 295 18.86 1.88 -26.42
CA ASP A 295 19.88 1.15 -25.66
C ASP A 295 19.49 1.10 -24.18
N ALA A 296 18.75 0.05 -23.80
CA ALA A 296 18.28 -0.16 -22.44
C ALA A 296 18.34 -1.66 -22.11
N LYS A 297 18.72 -1.97 -20.87
CA LYS A 297 18.65 -3.35 -20.37
C LYS A 297 17.20 -3.84 -20.38
N SER A 298 17.02 -5.07 -20.81
CA SER A 298 15.72 -5.72 -20.91
C SER A 298 15.41 -6.57 -19.67
N ILE A 299 14.15 -7.00 -19.54
CA ILE A 299 13.76 -7.97 -18.52
C ILE A 299 14.42 -9.34 -18.74
N ASP A 300 14.86 -9.66 -19.98
CA ASP A 300 15.59 -10.91 -20.26
C ASP A 300 16.97 -10.89 -19.62
N GLU A 301 17.65 -9.76 -19.61
CA GLU A 301 18.94 -9.60 -18.92
C GLU A 301 18.80 -9.75 -17.41
N LEU A 302 17.76 -9.14 -16.83
CA LEU A 302 17.42 -9.33 -15.42
C LEU A 302 17.18 -10.81 -15.09
N VAL A 303 16.34 -11.48 -15.86
CA VAL A 303 15.99 -12.90 -15.61
C VAL A 303 17.21 -13.82 -15.78
N ASN A 304 18.05 -13.56 -16.79
CA ASN A 304 19.29 -14.32 -16.98
C ASN A 304 20.26 -14.12 -15.79
N ASP A 305 20.37 -12.89 -15.25
CA ASP A 305 21.18 -12.63 -14.06
C ASP A 305 20.62 -13.36 -12.82
N LEU A 306 19.31 -13.35 -12.60
CA LEU A 306 18.68 -14.09 -11.51
C LEU A 306 18.98 -15.61 -11.60
N TYR A 307 18.82 -16.17 -12.80
CA TYR A 307 19.04 -17.60 -13.04
C TYR A 307 20.51 -18.00 -12.88
N THR A 308 21.42 -17.26 -13.50
CA THR A 308 22.87 -17.58 -13.48
C THR A 308 23.53 -17.30 -12.13
N SER A 309 23.03 -16.34 -11.37
CA SER A 309 23.47 -16.05 -10.00
C SER A 309 22.87 -17.00 -8.95
N GLY A 310 22.00 -17.93 -9.36
CA GLY A 310 21.45 -18.97 -8.48
C GLY A 310 20.42 -18.46 -7.47
N LYS A 311 19.70 -17.36 -7.79
CA LYS A 311 18.65 -16.82 -6.91
C LYS A 311 17.52 -17.84 -6.73
N ARG A 312 17.07 -17.97 -5.50
CA ARG A 312 16.03 -18.93 -5.08
C ARG A 312 14.73 -18.24 -4.68
N VAL A 313 14.82 -17.03 -4.13
CA VAL A 313 13.68 -16.22 -3.73
C VAL A 313 13.74 -14.89 -4.48
N VAL A 314 12.69 -14.54 -5.19
CA VAL A 314 12.60 -13.30 -5.98
C VAL A 314 11.33 -12.57 -5.58
N PHE A 315 11.48 -11.37 -5.06
CA PHE A 315 10.36 -10.46 -4.76
C PHE A 315 10.19 -9.44 -5.86
N THR A 316 8.94 -9.11 -6.19
CA THR A 316 8.61 -7.87 -6.91
C THR A 316 7.97 -6.90 -5.92
N MET A 317 8.67 -5.82 -5.59
CA MET A 317 8.23 -4.81 -4.63
C MET A 317 8.08 -3.43 -5.30
N GLY A 318 7.23 -2.59 -4.76
CA GLY A 318 6.98 -1.24 -5.26
C GLY A 318 5.56 -0.76 -4.96
N LYS A 319 5.27 0.49 -5.32
CA LYS A 319 3.95 1.12 -5.14
C LYS A 319 2.82 0.28 -5.75
N GLY A 320 1.60 0.47 -5.23
CA GLY A 320 0.40 -0.07 -5.89
C GLY A 320 0.24 0.47 -7.32
N GLY A 321 -0.13 -0.40 -8.26
CA GLY A 321 -0.41 -0.02 -9.66
C GLY A 321 0.81 0.11 -10.58
N VAL A 322 2.03 -0.16 -10.11
CA VAL A 322 3.24 -0.11 -10.97
C VAL A 322 3.43 -1.34 -11.87
N GLY A 323 2.59 -2.37 -11.72
CA GLY A 323 2.63 -3.58 -12.55
C GLY A 323 3.43 -4.73 -11.95
N LYS A 324 3.60 -4.80 -10.62
CA LYS A 324 4.30 -5.88 -9.91
C LYS A 324 3.83 -7.27 -10.32
N THR A 325 2.52 -7.52 -10.26
CA THR A 325 1.90 -8.80 -10.60
C THR A 325 2.20 -9.26 -12.02
N THR A 326 2.11 -8.34 -12.98
CA THR A 326 2.44 -8.61 -14.40
C THR A 326 3.91 -8.99 -14.54
N LEU A 327 4.80 -8.25 -13.88
CA LEU A 327 6.25 -8.48 -13.93
C LEU A 327 6.66 -9.76 -13.19
N ALA A 328 6.06 -10.05 -12.02
CA ALA A 328 6.28 -11.31 -11.31
C ALA A 328 5.91 -12.51 -12.20
N THR A 329 4.77 -12.43 -12.88
CA THR A 329 4.33 -13.45 -13.84
C THR A 329 5.29 -13.57 -15.02
N GLU A 330 5.74 -12.46 -15.60
CA GLU A 330 6.70 -12.47 -16.73
C GLU A 330 8.07 -13.04 -16.30
N ILE A 331 8.57 -12.68 -15.13
CA ILE A 331 9.80 -13.24 -14.55
C ILE A 331 9.65 -14.75 -14.35
N ALA A 332 8.56 -15.20 -13.71
CA ALA A 332 8.30 -16.62 -13.48
C ALA A 332 8.26 -17.43 -14.79
N LEU A 333 7.56 -16.93 -15.81
CA LEU A 333 7.48 -17.54 -17.12
C LEU A 333 8.85 -17.66 -17.81
N LYS A 334 9.65 -16.60 -17.74
CA LYS A 334 10.99 -16.59 -18.35
C LYS A 334 11.95 -17.51 -17.61
N LEU A 335 11.92 -17.58 -16.27
CA LEU A 335 12.70 -18.54 -15.48
C LEU A 335 12.32 -19.99 -15.81
N THR A 336 11.02 -20.28 -15.97
CA THR A 336 10.56 -21.61 -16.39
C THR A 336 11.08 -21.98 -17.79
N LYS A 337 11.11 -21.04 -18.72
CA LYS A 337 11.70 -21.26 -20.07
C LYS A 337 13.20 -21.55 -20.02
N LEU A 338 13.92 -21.07 -19.01
CA LEU A 338 15.33 -21.41 -18.77
C LEU A 338 15.51 -22.79 -18.08
N GLY A 339 14.42 -23.50 -17.80
CA GLY A 339 14.43 -24.83 -17.19
C GLY A 339 14.32 -24.85 -15.67
N ALA A 340 14.08 -23.71 -15.04
CA ALA A 340 13.84 -23.66 -13.59
C ALA A 340 12.47 -24.23 -13.22
N LYS A 341 12.39 -24.93 -12.09
CA LYS A 341 11.11 -25.21 -11.42
C LYS A 341 10.72 -23.95 -10.65
N VAL A 342 9.55 -23.40 -10.94
CA VAL A 342 9.12 -22.09 -10.40
C VAL A 342 7.80 -22.21 -9.66
N HIS A 343 7.76 -21.59 -8.49
CA HIS A 343 6.56 -21.35 -7.68
C HIS A 343 6.24 -19.85 -7.67
N LEU A 344 5.12 -19.47 -8.23
CA LEU A 344 4.62 -18.09 -8.21
C LEU A 344 3.54 -17.94 -7.13
N THR A 345 3.71 -16.97 -6.25
CA THR A 345 2.74 -16.67 -5.22
C THR A 345 2.46 -15.18 -5.13
N THR A 346 1.29 -14.83 -4.58
CA THR A 346 0.95 -13.43 -4.27
C THR A 346 0.58 -13.29 -2.80
N THR A 347 1.02 -12.18 -2.21
CA THR A 347 0.56 -11.71 -0.89
C THR A 347 -0.48 -10.59 -1.01
N ASP A 348 -0.90 -10.24 -2.22
CA ASP A 348 -1.96 -9.25 -2.45
C ASP A 348 -3.33 -9.94 -2.32
N PRO A 349 -4.15 -9.59 -1.31
CA PRO A 349 -5.48 -10.18 -1.13
C PRO A 349 -6.44 -9.88 -2.29
N ALA A 350 -6.17 -8.85 -3.08
CA ALA A 350 -6.95 -8.53 -4.28
C ALA A 350 -6.71 -9.48 -5.47
N ASN A 351 -5.84 -10.46 -5.33
CA ASN A 351 -5.46 -11.54 -6.24
C ASN A 351 -5.90 -11.40 -7.71
N HIS A 352 -4.96 -10.95 -8.55
CA HIS A 352 -5.17 -10.77 -9.99
C HIS A 352 -4.35 -11.74 -10.86
N LEU A 353 -3.79 -12.81 -10.25
CA LEU A 353 -3.03 -13.80 -10.99
C LEU A 353 -3.95 -14.59 -11.92
N ASN A 354 -3.58 -14.68 -13.19
CA ASN A 354 -4.24 -15.57 -14.13
C ASN A 354 -3.71 -17.01 -13.95
N TYR A 355 -4.35 -17.75 -13.05
CA TYR A 355 -3.95 -19.11 -12.69
C TYR A 355 -3.92 -20.07 -13.89
N ASP A 356 -4.92 -19.96 -14.77
CA ASP A 356 -5.05 -20.89 -15.91
C ASP A 356 -3.85 -20.81 -16.86
N PHE A 357 -3.36 -19.59 -17.09
CA PHE A 357 -2.22 -19.37 -17.95
C PHE A 357 -0.91 -19.83 -17.32
N ALA A 358 -0.70 -19.54 -16.04
CA ALA A 358 0.50 -19.95 -15.30
C ALA A 358 0.60 -21.47 -15.18
N ILE A 359 -0.50 -22.16 -14.82
CA ILE A 359 -0.55 -23.63 -14.72
C ILE A 359 -0.25 -24.30 -16.07
N LYS A 360 -0.84 -23.80 -17.17
CA LYS A 360 -0.57 -24.30 -18.53
C LYS A 360 0.91 -24.13 -18.93
N SER A 361 1.62 -23.21 -18.30
CA SER A 361 3.05 -22.95 -18.54
C SER A 361 3.99 -23.74 -17.62
N GLY A 362 3.47 -24.67 -16.79
CA GLY A 362 4.28 -25.50 -15.89
C GLY A 362 4.74 -24.79 -14.62
N ILE A 363 4.12 -23.65 -14.26
CA ILE A 363 4.40 -22.92 -13.02
C ILE A 363 3.45 -23.42 -11.94
N THR A 364 3.98 -23.71 -10.75
CA THR A 364 3.15 -23.93 -9.56
C THR A 364 2.67 -22.56 -9.05
N VAL A 365 1.37 -22.42 -8.80
CA VAL A 365 0.79 -21.15 -8.32
C VAL A 365 0.09 -21.36 -6.99
N SER A 366 0.27 -20.44 -6.05
CA SER A 366 -0.48 -20.39 -4.80
C SER A 366 -0.85 -18.94 -4.44
N HIS A 367 -1.76 -18.81 -3.51
CA HIS A 367 -2.06 -17.54 -2.83
C HIS A 367 -2.27 -17.83 -1.34
N ILE A 368 -2.11 -16.82 -0.52
CA ILE A 368 -2.42 -16.90 0.90
C ILE A 368 -3.88 -16.45 1.07
N ASP A 369 -4.76 -17.41 1.38
CA ASP A 369 -6.12 -17.11 1.81
C ASP A 369 -6.11 -16.85 3.32
N GLU A 370 -6.31 -15.60 3.72
CA GLU A 370 -6.22 -15.18 5.11
C GLU A 370 -7.21 -15.93 6.02
N ALA A 371 -8.42 -16.23 5.53
CA ALA A 371 -9.42 -16.95 6.31
C ALA A 371 -9.03 -18.42 6.50
N GLU A 372 -8.53 -19.07 5.45
CA GLU A 372 -8.10 -20.47 5.50
C GLU A 372 -6.88 -20.64 6.42
N VAL A 373 -5.87 -19.76 6.28
CA VAL A 373 -4.65 -19.86 7.12
C VAL A 373 -4.94 -19.53 8.58
N LEU A 374 -5.87 -18.61 8.85
CA LEU A 374 -6.31 -18.28 10.19
C LEU A 374 -6.99 -19.49 10.86
N GLU A 375 -7.94 -20.14 10.19
CA GLU A 375 -8.60 -21.32 10.75
C GLU A 375 -7.63 -22.50 10.93
N LYS A 376 -6.71 -22.70 9.99
CA LYS A 376 -5.63 -23.71 10.13
C LYS A 376 -4.80 -23.44 11.38
N TYR A 377 -4.36 -22.18 11.56
CA TYR A 377 -3.55 -21.78 12.71
C TYR A 377 -4.30 -21.98 14.03
N LYS A 378 -5.56 -21.52 14.12
CA LYS A 378 -6.42 -21.70 15.30
C LYS A 378 -6.56 -23.18 15.68
N ASN A 379 -6.79 -24.04 14.68
CA ASN A 379 -6.93 -25.48 14.93
C ASN A 379 -5.64 -26.13 15.39
N GLU A 380 -4.48 -25.72 14.86
CA GLU A 380 -3.18 -26.19 15.32
C GLU A 380 -2.91 -25.81 16.78
N VAL A 381 -3.17 -24.55 17.15
CA VAL A 381 -3.00 -24.07 18.54
C VAL A 381 -3.93 -24.81 19.49
N ARG A 382 -5.22 -24.94 19.12
CA ARG A 382 -6.21 -25.70 19.92
C ARG A 382 -5.79 -27.15 20.16
N SER A 383 -5.35 -27.83 19.10
CA SER A 383 -4.94 -29.24 19.20
C SER A 383 -3.77 -29.43 20.15
N LYS A 384 -2.77 -28.56 20.10
CA LYS A 384 -1.61 -28.61 20.99
C LYS A 384 -1.96 -28.27 22.44
N ALA A 385 -2.74 -27.22 22.63
CA ALA A 385 -3.18 -26.80 23.95
C ALA A 385 -4.01 -27.88 24.66
N ALA A 386 -4.87 -28.58 23.93
CA ALA A 386 -5.68 -29.68 24.45
C ALA A 386 -4.85 -30.86 25.01
N GLU A 387 -3.60 -31.03 24.56
CA GLU A 387 -2.71 -32.10 25.04
C GLU A 387 -2.07 -31.80 26.39
N THR A 388 -1.91 -30.51 26.73
CA THR A 388 -1.05 -30.08 27.86
C THR A 388 -1.72 -29.16 28.87
N MET A 389 -2.88 -28.59 28.56
CA MET A 389 -3.51 -27.52 29.33
C MET A 389 -4.79 -27.92 30.03
N THR A 390 -5.15 -27.14 31.07
CA THR A 390 -6.40 -27.27 31.81
C THR A 390 -7.56 -26.62 31.04
N ALA A 391 -8.81 -26.87 31.48
CA ALA A 391 -9.98 -26.24 30.88
C ALA A 391 -9.98 -24.71 31.05
N GLU A 392 -9.43 -24.20 32.14
CA GLU A 392 -9.33 -22.77 32.44
C GLU A 392 -8.27 -22.10 31.52
N ASP A 393 -7.13 -22.77 31.28
CA ASP A 393 -6.12 -22.31 30.33
C ASP A 393 -6.64 -22.29 28.88
N MET A 394 -7.52 -23.25 28.54
CA MET A 394 -8.15 -23.30 27.19
C MET A 394 -9.10 -22.12 26.94
N GLU A 395 -9.82 -21.64 27.96
CA GLU A 395 -10.65 -20.43 27.82
C GLU A 395 -9.79 -19.20 27.51
N TYR A 396 -8.64 -19.08 28.15
CA TYR A 396 -7.68 -18.01 27.90
C TYR A 396 -7.14 -18.06 26.45
N ILE A 397 -6.77 -19.25 25.98
CA ILE A 397 -6.30 -19.44 24.59
C ILE A 397 -7.40 -19.11 23.58
N GLU A 398 -8.64 -19.53 23.83
CA GLU A 398 -9.75 -19.22 22.91
C GLU A 398 -10.03 -17.71 22.85
N GLU A 399 -9.83 -16.98 23.93
CA GLU A 399 -9.92 -15.53 23.93
C GLU A 399 -8.79 -14.92 23.09
N ASP A 400 -7.56 -15.39 23.26
CA ASP A 400 -6.38 -14.93 22.51
C ASP A 400 -6.53 -15.19 21.01
N LEU A 401 -7.04 -16.36 20.64
CA LEU A 401 -7.29 -16.73 19.24
C LEU A 401 -8.40 -15.89 18.56
N ARG A 402 -9.18 -15.11 19.29
CA ARG A 402 -10.14 -14.14 18.75
C ARG A 402 -9.51 -12.78 18.45
N SER A 403 -8.31 -12.55 18.97
CA SER A 403 -7.57 -11.30 18.76
C SER A 403 -7.35 -11.03 17.27
N PRO A 404 -7.52 -9.80 16.79
CA PRO A 404 -7.17 -9.41 15.42
C PRO A 404 -5.71 -9.73 15.04
N CYS A 405 -4.78 -9.70 16.02
CA CYS A 405 -3.36 -10.03 15.81
C CYS A 405 -3.13 -11.48 15.39
N THR A 406 -4.01 -12.41 15.79
CA THR A 406 -3.92 -13.83 15.43
C THR A 406 -3.97 -14.05 13.92
N GLN A 407 -4.72 -13.24 13.18
CA GLN A 407 -4.77 -13.31 11.73
C GLN A 407 -3.41 -12.95 11.10
N GLU A 408 -2.73 -11.94 11.61
CA GLU A 408 -1.42 -11.52 11.11
C GLU A 408 -0.36 -12.60 11.35
N ILE A 409 -0.38 -13.24 12.53
CA ILE A 409 0.52 -14.35 12.86
C ILE A 409 0.30 -15.52 11.91
N ALA A 410 -0.96 -15.87 11.61
CA ALA A 410 -1.31 -16.94 10.70
C ALA A 410 -0.80 -16.68 9.28
N VAL A 411 -1.00 -15.46 8.77
CA VAL A 411 -0.51 -15.02 7.45
C VAL A 411 1.02 -15.05 7.39
N PHE A 412 1.69 -14.57 8.45
CA PHE A 412 3.15 -14.59 8.55
C PHE A 412 3.72 -16.01 8.51
N LYS A 413 3.12 -16.95 9.26
CA LYS A 413 3.52 -18.36 9.25
C LYS A 413 3.37 -18.98 7.87
N ALA A 414 2.22 -18.75 7.20
CA ALA A 414 1.97 -19.23 5.85
C ALA A 414 2.98 -18.66 4.84
N PHE A 415 3.34 -17.38 4.98
CA PHE A 415 4.37 -16.75 4.17
C PHE A 415 5.74 -17.41 4.35
N ALA A 416 6.14 -17.69 5.60
CA ALA A 416 7.39 -18.39 5.89
C ALA A 416 7.43 -19.79 5.26
N GLU A 417 6.33 -20.55 5.34
CA GLU A 417 6.19 -21.88 4.71
C GLU A 417 6.33 -21.83 3.17
N ILE A 418 5.85 -20.74 2.54
CA ILE A 418 6.01 -20.54 1.09
C ILE A 418 7.46 -20.23 0.74
N VAL A 419 8.12 -19.34 1.48
CA VAL A 419 9.53 -19.00 1.25
C VAL A 419 10.43 -20.22 1.45
N ASP A 420 10.08 -21.13 2.35
CA ASP A 420 10.84 -22.36 2.61
C ASP A 420 10.86 -23.33 1.43
N LYS A 421 9.86 -23.28 0.53
CA LYS A 421 9.87 -24.04 -0.74
C LYS A 421 11.05 -23.70 -1.65
N ALA A 422 11.73 -22.56 -1.41
CA ALA A 422 12.94 -22.16 -2.10
C ALA A 422 14.10 -23.16 -2.01
N GLU A 423 14.04 -24.14 -1.10
CA GLU A 423 14.99 -25.25 -1.08
C GLU A 423 14.96 -26.11 -2.37
N ASN A 424 13.78 -26.25 -2.99
CA ASN A 424 13.57 -27.17 -4.11
C ASN A 424 13.18 -26.48 -5.43
N GLU A 425 12.74 -25.23 -5.38
CA GLU A 425 12.24 -24.47 -6.55
C GLU A 425 12.59 -22.98 -6.41
N ILE A 426 12.47 -22.21 -7.48
CA ILE A 426 12.58 -20.74 -7.41
C ILE A 426 11.21 -20.18 -7.01
N VAL A 427 11.15 -19.49 -5.89
CA VAL A 427 9.91 -18.85 -5.41
C VAL A 427 9.89 -17.40 -5.88
N VAL A 428 8.92 -17.06 -6.71
CA VAL A 428 8.65 -15.69 -7.16
C VAL A 428 7.44 -15.16 -6.40
N ILE A 429 7.61 -14.05 -5.69
CA ILE A 429 6.62 -13.49 -4.78
C ILE A 429 6.17 -12.12 -5.31
N ASP A 430 4.91 -12.04 -5.73
CA ASP A 430 4.22 -10.78 -5.99
C ASP A 430 3.74 -10.20 -4.67
N THR A 431 4.29 -9.05 -4.28
CA THR A 431 3.96 -8.46 -2.98
C THR A 431 2.77 -7.52 -3.05
N ALA A 432 2.00 -7.46 -1.95
CA ALA A 432 1.11 -6.34 -1.68
C ALA A 432 1.87 -4.99 -1.74
N PRO A 433 1.20 -3.85 -1.88
CA PRO A 433 1.87 -2.55 -1.84
C PRO A 433 2.76 -2.38 -0.62
N THR A 434 3.87 -1.69 -0.78
CA THR A 434 5.10 -1.64 0.03
C THR A 434 4.97 -1.66 1.57
N GLY A 435 3.92 -1.08 2.14
CA GLY A 435 3.77 -0.99 3.60
C GLY A 435 3.58 -2.34 4.31
N HIS A 436 2.74 -3.23 3.78
CA HIS A 436 2.43 -4.52 4.42
C HIS A 436 3.61 -5.49 4.42
N THR A 437 4.35 -5.55 3.32
CA THR A 437 5.47 -6.50 3.21
C THR A 437 6.65 -6.09 4.09
N LEU A 438 6.90 -4.78 4.22
CA LEU A 438 7.93 -4.26 5.13
C LEU A 438 7.54 -4.47 6.58
N LEU A 439 6.28 -4.24 6.96
CA LEU A 439 5.78 -4.56 8.30
C LEU A 439 5.94 -6.04 8.64
N LEU A 440 5.69 -6.96 7.68
CA LEU A 440 5.95 -8.38 7.86
C LEU A 440 7.45 -8.68 8.07
N LEU A 441 8.34 -7.94 7.40
CA LEU A 441 9.79 -8.11 7.52
C LEU A 441 10.33 -7.51 8.83
N ASP A 442 9.88 -6.32 9.22
CA ASP A 442 10.29 -5.66 10.46
C ASP A 442 9.69 -6.36 11.71
N ALA A 443 8.46 -6.83 11.59
CA ALA A 443 7.78 -7.56 12.65
C ALA A 443 8.28 -9.01 12.82
N THR A 444 9.21 -9.51 11.98
CA THR A 444 9.67 -10.91 12.04
C THR A 444 10.19 -11.30 13.44
N GLN A 445 10.89 -10.41 14.14
CA GLN A 445 11.34 -10.67 15.51
C GLN A 445 10.19 -10.65 16.52
N SER A 446 9.26 -9.73 16.36
CA SER A 446 8.08 -9.62 17.23
C SER A 446 7.14 -10.80 17.02
N TYR A 447 6.92 -11.22 15.77
CA TYR A 447 6.13 -12.41 15.45
C TYR A 447 6.79 -13.70 15.90
N HIS A 448 8.12 -13.80 15.86
CA HIS A 448 8.84 -14.95 16.40
C HIS A 448 8.55 -15.12 17.90
N LYS A 449 8.67 -14.06 18.69
CA LYS A 449 8.35 -14.05 20.12
C LYS A 449 6.86 -14.31 20.39
N GLU A 450 5.98 -13.77 19.55
CA GLU A 450 4.54 -13.95 19.69
C GLU A 450 4.13 -15.40 19.40
N VAL A 451 4.71 -16.04 18.39
CA VAL A 451 4.51 -17.48 18.12
C VAL A 451 5.01 -18.32 19.27
N GLU A 452 6.16 -17.98 19.89
CA GLU A 452 6.64 -18.64 21.11
C GLU A 452 5.65 -18.45 22.28
N ARG A 453 5.10 -17.25 22.46
CA ARG A 453 4.18 -16.91 23.54
C ARG A 453 2.83 -17.64 23.42
N THR A 454 2.28 -17.74 22.22
CA THR A 454 1.02 -18.45 21.93
C THR A 454 1.19 -19.97 21.89
N GLN A 455 2.33 -20.51 22.34
CA GLN A 455 2.70 -21.92 22.28
C GLN A 455 2.64 -22.51 20.85
N GLY A 456 2.64 -21.65 19.83
CA GLY A 456 2.88 -22.06 18.47
C GLY A 456 4.29 -22.66 18.34
N GLU A 457 4.48 -23.73 17.57
CA GLU A 457 5.82 -24.16 17.21
C GLU A 457 6.44 -23.09 16.31
N VAL A 458 7.60 -22.58 16.71
CA VAL A 458 8.49 -21.88 15.80
C VAL A 458 8.99 -22.93 14.80
N THR A 459 8.29 -23.04 13.66
CA THR A 459 8.68 -23.98 12.62
C THR A 459 10.05 -23.58 12.08
N GLY A 460 10.83 -24.54 11.59
CA GLY A 460 12.11 -24.26 10.91
C GLY A 460 11.95 -23.19 9.81
N ALA A 461 10.82 -23.17 9.11
CA ALA A 461 10.47 -22.16 8.12
C ALA A 461 10.47 -20.74 8.68
N VAL A 462 9.86 -20.53 9.85
CA VAL A 462 9.83 -19.21 10.51
C VAL A 462 11.23 -18.80 11.00
N ALA A 463 11.97 -19.72 11.61
CA ALA A 463 13.34 -19.48 12.08
C ALA A 463 14.31 -19.12 10.93
N ASN A 464 14.15 -19.75 9.77
CA ASN A 464 15.00 -19.55 8.61
C ASN A 464 14.60 -18.38 7.72
N LEU A 465 13.41 -17.81 7.90
CA LEU A 465 12.87 -16.77 7.02
C LEU A 465 13.79 -15.55 6.93
N LEU A 466 14.07 -14.90 8.03
CA LEU A 466 14.87 -13.67 8.05
C LEU A 466 16.34 -13.88 7.61
N PRO A 467 17.04 -14.92 8.04
CA PRO A 467 18.35 -15.28 7.49
C PRO A 467 18.34 -15.44 5.97
N ARG A 468 17.34 -16.14 5.40
CA ARG A 468 17.21 -16.35 3.94
C ARG A 468 16.94 -15.05 3.20
N LEU A 469 16.05 -14.19 3.73
CA LEU A 469 15.73 -12.89 3.13
C LEU A 469 16.94 -11.95 3.10
N ARG A 470 17.81 -12.01 4.12
CA ARG A 470 19.05 -11.22 4.21
C ARG A 470 20.21 -11.81 3.42
N ASN A 471 20.08 -13.05 2.94
CA ASN A 471 21.14 -13.69 2.17
C ASN A 471 21.13 -13.19 0.71
N PRO A 472 22.08 -12.32 0.29
CA PRO A 472 22.10 -11.78 -1.06
C PRO A 472 22.47 -12.82 -2.13
N GLN A 473 22.86 -14.03 -1.76
CA GLN A 473 23.10 -15.13 -2.72
C GLN A 473 21.80 -15.85 -3.07
N GLU A 474 20.85 -15.93 -2.13
CA GLU A 474 19.59 -16.63 -2.31
C GLU A 474 18.45 -15.70 -2.73
N THR A 475 18.39 -14.50 -2.15
CA THR A 475 17.26 -13.59 -2.29
C THR A 475 17.61 -12.41 -3.19
N GLU A 476 16.66 -12.02 -4.04
CA GLU A 476 16.68 -10.78 -4.79
C GLU A 476 15.35 -10.05 -4.62
N VAL A 477 15.42 -8.75 -4.34
CA VAL A 477 14.26 -7.86 -4.37
C VAL A 477 14.35 -7.02 -5.64
N VAL A 478 13.44 -7.24 -6.57
CA VAL A 478 13.28 -6.43 -7.77
C VAL A 478 12.34 -5.27 -7.46
N ILE A 479 12.88 -4.06 -7.42
CA ILE A 479 12.08 -2.86 -7.19
C ILE A 479 11.42 -2.45 -8.50
N VAL A 480 10.09 -2.35 -8.50
CA VAL A 480 9.28 -2.00 -9.66
C VAL A 480 8.72 -0.59 -9.50
N THR A 481 8.91 0.24 -10.51
CA THR A 481 8.39 1.61 -10.52
C THR A 481 7.82 1.99 -11.90
N LEU A 482 7.13 3.12 -11.98
CA LEU A 482 6.79 3.81 -13.22
C LEU A 482 7.76 4.97 -13.44
N PRO A 483 7.93 5.45 -14.68
CA PRO A 483 8.80 6.61 -14.97
C PRO A 483 8.13 7.95 -14.59
N GLU A 484 7.69 8.05 -13.35
CA GLU A 484 6.96 9.19 -12.78
C GLU A 484 7.50 9.55 -11.39
N ALA A 485 7.40 10.83 -10.99
CA ALA A 485 7.94 11.35 -9.74
C ALA A 485 7.56 10.53 -8.50
N THR A 486 6.26 10.41 -8.24
CA THR A 486 5.74 9.75 -7.05
C THR A 486 6.17 8.27 -6.94
N PRO A 487 6.00 7.41 -7.97
CA PRO A 487 6.46 6.03 -7.91
C PRO A 487 7.97 5.89 -7.69
N VAL A 488 8.77 6.79 -8.27
CA VAL A 488 10.24 6.76 -8.11
C VAL A 488 10.66 7.16 -6.70
N PHE A 489 10.08 8.21 -6.12
CA PHE A 489 10.39 8.60 -4.73
C PHE A 489 9.96 7.54 -3.72
N GLU A 490 8.80 6.91 -3.91
CA GLU A 490 8.37 5.80 -3.04
C GLU A 490 9.29 4.58 -3.18
N ALA A 491 9.74 4.29 -4.40
CA ALA A 491 10.70 3.21 -4.63
C ALA A 491 12.08 3.51 -4.01
N GLU A 492 12.51 4.77 -3.98
CA GLU A 492 13.74 5.22 -3.30
C GLU A 492 13.64 5.02 -1.78
N ARG A 493 12.49 5.38 -1.17
CA ARG A 493 12.23 5.12 0.27
C ARG A 493 12.21 3.62 0.55
N LEU A 494 11.52 2.83 -0.27
CA LEU A 494 11.53 1.37 -0.15
C LEU A 494 12.96 0.80 -0.18
N GLN A 495 13.84 1.31 -1.05
CA GLN A 495 15.23 0.88 -1.07
C GLN A 495 15.94 1.17 0.26
N ILE A 496 15.72 2.35 0.83
CA ILE A 496 16.30 2.74 2.13
C ILE A 496 15.81 1.80 3.24
N ASP A 497 14.52 1.50 3.26
CA ASP A 497 13.92 0.61 4.27
C ASP A 497 14.43 -0.83 4.14
N LEU A 498 14.55 -1.35 2.92
CA LEU A 498 15.18 -2.65 2.66
C LEU A 498 16.63 -2.69 3.15
N GLN A 499 17.39 -1.62 2.92
CA GLN A 499 18.76 -1.52 3.41
C GLN A 499 18.84 -1.49 4.95
N ARG A 500 17.94 -0.79 5.63
CA ARG A 500 17.81 -0.79 7.11
C ARG A 500 17.49 -2.18 7.64
N ALA A 501 16.62 -2.94 6.96
CA ALA A 501 16.31 -4.32 7.30
C ALA A 501 17.44 -5.32 6.98
N GLY A 502 18.53 -4.86 6.36
CA GLY A 502 19.65 -5.71 5.92
C GLY A 502 19.35 -6.55 4.68
N ILE A 503 18.35 -6.15 3.90
CA ILE A 503 17.92 -6.82 2.66
C ILE A 503 18.50 -6.06 1.48
N ASN A 504 19.29 -6.76 0.64
CA ASN A 504 19.89 -6.15 -0.53
C ASN A 504 18.96 -6.25 -1.74
N ASN A 505 18.95 -5.19 -2.54
CA ASN A 505 18.34 -5.18 -3.86
C ASN A 505 19.39 -4.76 -4.90
N LYS A 506 19.42 -5.44 -6.03
CA LYS A 506 20.29 -5.12 -7.16
C LYS A 506 19.50 -4.53 -8.31
N TRP A 507 18.37 -5.16 -8.66
CA TRP A 507 17.63 -4.84 -9.85
C TRP A 507 16.44 -3.92 -9.60
N TRP A 508 16.28 -2.98 -10.53
CA TRP A 508 15.10 -2.14 -10.66
C TRP A 508 14.44 -2.36 -12.02
N VAL A 509 13.12 -2.24 -12.08
CA VAL A 509 12.35 -2.28 -13.33
C VAL A 509 11.53 -0.99 -13.43
N VAL A 510 11.76 -0.22 -14.49
CA VAL A 510 10.88 0.89 -14.85
C VAL A 510 9.87 0.37 -15.87
N ASN A 511 8.62 0.28 -15.45
CA ASN A 511 7.56 -0.34 -16.23
C ASN A 511 6.72 0.70 -16.99
N ALA A 512 6.05 0.26 -18.04
CA ALA A 512 5.12 1.03 -18.88
C ALA A 512 5.73 2.31 -19.47
N CYS A 513 6.98 2.24 -19.89
CA CYS A 513 7.69 3.36 -20.50
C CYS A 513 7.14 3.69 -21.91
N LEU A 514 6.53 4.86 -22.07
CA LEU A 514 6.20 5.42 -23.39
C LEU A 514 7.48 5.80 -24.15
N SER A 515 8.55 6.10 -23.43
CA SER A 515 9.87 6.42 -23.96
C SER A 515 10.55 5.28 -24.73
N LEU A 516 10.00 4.07 -24.70
CA LEU A 516 10.40 2.95 -25.57
C LEU A 516 9.48 2.77 -26.79
N THR A 517 8.48 3.63 -26.98
CA THR A 517 7.53 3.53 -28.08
C THR A 517 7.85 4.51 -29.21
N ASN A 518 7.42 4.17 -30.42
CA ASN A 518 7.55 5.05 -31.59
C ASN A 518 6.27 5.87 -31.81
N THR A 519 5.69 6.45 -30.72
CA THR A 519 4.47 7.26 -30.85
C THR A 519 4.71 8.52 -31.65
N ALA A 520 3.79 8.84 -32.61
CA ALA A 520 3.76 10.08 -33.36
C ALA A 520 2.86 11.14 -32.70
N ASN A 521 2.02 10.74 -31.73
CA ASN A 521 1.14 11.64 -31.00
C ASN A 521 1.94 12.63 -30.17
N SER A 522 1.82 13.93 -30.43
CA SER A 522 2.60 15.00 -29.78
C SER A 522 2.43 15.03 -28.25
N PHE A 523 1.22 14.74 -27.77
CA PHE A 523 0.96 14.67 -26.32
C PHE A 523 1.69 13.48 -25.67
N LEU A 524 1.64 12.29 -26.28
CA LEU A 524 2.34 11.11 -25.79
C LEU A 524 3.87 11.27 -25.89
N GLN A 525 4.37 11.96 -26.93
CA GLN A 525 5.79 12.32 -27.03
C GLN A 525 6.21 13.25 -25.90
N ALA A 526 5.40 14.26 -25.56
CA ALA A 526 5.68 15.14 -24.44
C ALA A 526 5.71 14.37 -23.10
N LYS A 527 4.79 13.40 -22.91
CA LYS A 527 4.81 12.52 -21.74
C LYS A 527 6.04 11.64 -21.73
N ALA A 528 6.40 11.00 -22.85
CA ALA A 528 7.60 10.18 -22.99
C ALA A 528 8.88 10.99 -22.68
N GLN A 529 8.97 12.23 -23.14
CA GLN A 529 10.08 13.13 -22.82
C GLN A 529 10.17 13.41 -21.31
N SER A 530 9.05 13.55 -20.62
CA SER A 530 9.02 13.77 -19.18
C SER A 530 9.45 12.55 -18.36
N GLU A 531 9.40 11.34 -18.94
CA GLU A 531 9.85 10.10 -18.31
C GLU A 531 11.38 10.03 -18.18
N LEU A 532 12.14 10.64 -19.10
CA LEU A 532 13.60 10.51 -19.17
C LEU A 532 14.30 10.94 -17.89
N THR A 533 13.81 11.98 -17.24
CA THR A 533 14.35 12.46 -15.95
C THR A 533 14.25 11.40 -14.88
N TRP A 534 13.13 10.69 -14.84
CA TRP A 534 12.86 9.67 -13.81
C TRP A 534 13.56 8.36 -14.12
N ILE A 535 13.66 7.98 -15.38
CA ILE A 535 14.46 6.82 -15.82
C ILE A 535 15.92 7.03 -15.41
N LYS A 536 16.49 8.22 -15.70
CA LYS A 536 17.86 8.55 -15.30
C LYS A 536 18.06 8.49 -13.78
N LYS A 537 17.11 9.02 -12.99
CA LYS A 537 17.16 8.92 -11.53
C LYS A 537 17.17 7.45 -11.08
N VAL A 538 16.36 6.59 -11.67
CA VAL A 538 16.34 5.15 -11.35
C VAL A 538 17.65 4.48 -11.74
N GLU A 539 18.27 4.83 -12.87
CA GLU A 539 19.58 4.33 -13.27
C GLU A 539 20.68 4.67 -12.25
N GLU A 540 20.62 5.89 -11.71
CA GLU A 540 21.53 6.34 -10.65
C GLU A 540 21.31 5.54 -9.35
N LEU A 541 20.04 5.39 -8.90
CA LEU A 541 19.67 4.65 -7.68
C LEU A 541 20.02 3.16 -7.77
N SER A 542 19.82 2.54 -8.93
CA SER A 542 20.12 1.12 -9.19
C SER A 542 21.59 0.84 -9.50
N LYS A 543 22.42 1.89 -9.61
CA LYS A 543 23.82 1.82 -10.06
C LYS A 543 23.93 1.13 -11.44
N GLY A 544 22.99 1.46 -12.34
CA GLY A 544 22.93 0.95 -13.70
C GLY A 544 22.29 -0.45 -13.85
N ASN A 545 21.69 -1.02 -12.80
CA ASN A 545 20.96 -2.29 -12.89
C ASN A 545 19.45 -2.03 -13.07
N THR A 546 19.11 -1.28 -14.11
CA THR A 546 17.74 -0.93 -14.46
C THR A 546 17.31 -1.63 -15.73
N ALA A 547 16.24 -2.41 -15.67
CA ALA A 547 15.55 -2.93 -16.84
C ALA A 547 14.37 -2.03 -17.20
N LEU A 548 14.21 -1.70 -18.49
CA LEU A 548 13.08 -0.92 -18.97
C LEU A 548 12.06 -1.83 -19.66
N VAL A 549 10.79 -1.63 -19.35
CA VAL A 549 9.66 -2.32 -19.98
C VAL A 549 8.77 -1.30 -20.66
N GLY A 550 8.62 -1.42 -21.98
CA GLY A 550 7.79 -0.52 -22.77
C GLY A 550 6.31 -0.63 -22.42
N TRP A 551 5.60 0.47 -22.60
CA TRP A 551 4.15 0.44 -22.54
C TRP A 551 3.61 -0.59 -23.56
N LYS A 552 2.78 -1.50 -23.11
CA LYS A 552 2.15 -2.55 -23.92
C LYS A 552 0.63 -2.46 -23.75
N ASN A 553 -0.09 -2.77 -24.79
CA ASN A 553 -1.52 -3.03 -24.72
C ASN A 553 -1.71 -4.48 -24.21
N ILE A 554 -1.85 -4.66 -22.91
CA ILE A 554 -2.04 -5.95 -22.25
C ILE A 554 -3.52 -6.19 -22.03
#